data_4943c9edfd1544d206dec10e8b10a5a0
#
_entry.id   4943c9edfd1544d206dec10e8b10a5a0
#
_cell.length_a   1.000
_cell.length_b   1.000
_cell.length_c   1.000
_cell.angle_alpha   90.00
_cell.angle_beta   90.00
_cell.angle_gamma   90.00
#
_symmetry.space_group_name_H-M   'P 1'
#
loop_
_entity.id
_entity.type
_entity.pdbx_description
1 polymer ?
#
loop_
_entity_poly.entity_id
_entity_poly.type
_entity_poly.pdbx_seq_one_letter_code
_entity_poly.pdbx_strand_id
1 'polypeptide(L)'
;MPNTPKSLERTYDGIIIGAGHHGLILGSYLAKAGLDILLVERRLTYGGGLCTREVTLPGFYHNLHSINHFHISETPWFKDLGLGERVTYITPRYEFGQAHSDGTALVLGRDLEESVANIARFSKKDAETFREWNRKAEKITAEIFLPERYAEPLPQAEREALIGKTALGREFLAMASRQPLDVVRELFENEHVRLLFLFKVSLFGTWLVDTMSKTSPMGSVIRAFDLESGYQLCQGGSFNLARGLMETFIAAGGRYQPQVDVARIVIENGRATGIELADGRTVRAKQFVASTLDVHQTFENLVGREQLPAAFLKKLDGFQYTAWSLFGLHLALNESPRFAAETFDPNVNRAMKWSIGAETMEDLFAAHQDVQAGRVPKLVQFGSGPLSLLDPTQAPPGKHTTYCWHVMPLNPELNGQSYESFKEEFADRIVECFARYCPNMTAKNILGRYTYTGREYVQEMINMRGGDIFMGAFNAEQVMYNHFGYRSPVANLYSAGSAGHPGGAISGGAGYISAGIIARDLGLKPWWTPWDARASLEKLPALERGAA
;
A
#
# COMPACT_ATOMS: atom_id res chain seq x y z
N MET A 1 38.04 0.05 10.11
CA MET A 1 36.65 -0.18 10.59
C MET A 1 36.06 1.18 10.89
N PRO A 2 34.86 1.54 10.37
CA PRO A 2 34.24 2.80 10.76
C PRO A 2 33.94 2.77 12.26
N ASN A 3 34.25 3.88 12.95
CA ASN A 3 33.94 4.06 14.36
C ASN A 3 32.46 3.84 14.59
N THR A 4 32.10 2.77 15.27
CA THR A 4 30.70 2.50 15.62
C THR A 4 30.22 3.52 16.62
N PRO A 5 29.00 4.05 16.44
CA PRO A 5 28.42 5.00 17.39
C PRO A 5 28.29 4.36 18.78
N LYS A 6 28.64 5.09 19.84
CA LYS A 6 28.45 4.71 21.26
C LYS A 6 26.99 4.32 21.60
N SER A 7 26.03 4.67 20.74
CA SER A 7 24.62 4.29 20.87
C SER A 7 24.37 2.78 20.89
N LEU A 8 25.26 1.96 20.33
CA LEU A 8 25.10 0.50 20.29
C LEU A 8 25.72 -0.24 21.48
N GLU A 9 26.33 0.48 22.43
CA GLU A 9 26.99 -0.11 23.61
C GLU A 9 26.08 -0.13 24.86
N ARG A 10 24.82 0.30 24.74
CA ARG A 10 23.89 0.37 25.90
C ARG A 10 22.71 -0.58 25.75
N THR A 11 22.02 -0.80 26.86
CA THR A 11 20.77 -1.55 26.90
C THR A 11 19.57 -0.61 26.73
N TYR A 12 18.61 -1.00 25.91
CA TYR A 12 17.37 -0.27 25.62
C TYR A 12 16.17 -0.95 26.27
N ASP A 13 15.06 -0.24 26.41
CA ASP A 13 13.80 -0.88 26.82
C ASP A 13 13.26 -1.74 25.69
N GLY A 14 13.31 -1.24 24.45
CA GLY A 14 12.90 -1.96 23.27
C GLY A 14 13.81 -1.72 22.07
N ILE A 15 13.96 -2.73 21.22
CA ILE A 15 14.66 -2.63 19.94
C ILE A 15 13.70 -2.95 18.82
N ILE A 16 13.65 -2.08 17.79
CA ILE A 16 12.84 -2.26 16.60
C ILE A 16 13.77 -2.45 15.38
N ILE A 17 13.59 -3.54 14.65
CA ILE A 17 14.34 -3.87 13.44
C ILE A 17 13.56 -3.41 12.21
N GLY A 18 14.15 -2.48 11.44
CA GLY A 18 13.57 -1.88 10.24
C GLY A 18 12.93 -0.52 10.48
N ALA A 19 13.50 0.53 9.85
CA ALA A 19 13.02 1.91 9.92
C ALA A 19 12.09 2.30 8.76
N GLY A 20 11.26 1.36 8.31
CA GLY A 20 10.11 1.65 7.45
C GLY A 20 9.00 2.38 8.23
N HIS A 21 7.93 2.78 7.55
CA HIS A 21 6.83 3.53 8.18
C HIS A 21 6.21 2.80 9.40
N HIS A 22 6.10 1.47 9.37
CA HIS A 22 5.61 0.69 10.51
C HIS A 22 6.54 0.80 11.74
N GLY A 23 7.87 0.68 11.53
CA GLY A 23 8.84 0.81 12.62
C GLY A 23 8.89 2.22 13.19
N LEU A 24 8.79 3.23 12.34
CA LEU A 24 8.73 4.63 12.76
C LEU A 24 7.45 4.94 13.56
N ILE A 25 6.30 4.43 13.14
CA ILE A 25 5.04 4.58 13.88
C ILE A 25 5.13 3.87 15.23
N LEU A 26 5.47 2.57 15.23
CA LEU A 26 5.62 1.78 16.45
C LEU A 26 6.57 2.45 17.44
N GLY A 27 7.75 2.85 16.96
CA GLY A 27 8.77 3.52 17.77
C GLY A 27 8.28 4.84 18.35
N SER A 28 7.56 5.66 17.56
CA SER A 28 7.02 6.94 18.00
C SER A 28 5.98 6.76 19.13
N TYR A 29 5.08 5.80 19.00
CA TYR A 29 4.09 5.52 20.05
C TYR A 29 4.72 5.07 21.35
N LEU A 30 5.68 4.14 21.30
CA LEU A 30 6.31 3.59 22.48
C LEU A 30 7.31 4.56 23.13
N ALA A 31 8.04 5.36 22.33
CA ALA A 31 8.90 6.42 22.86
C ALA A 31 8.06 7.51 23.58
N LYS A 32 6.93 7.94 22.98
CA LYS A 32 5.98 8.87 23.66
C LYS A 32 5.37 8.26 24.94
N ALA A 33 5.29 6.92 25.03
CA ALA A 33 4.88 6.23 26.26
C ALA A 33 6.00 6.14 27.31
N GLY A 34 7.17 6.71 27.06
CA GLY A 34 8.29 6.83 28.00
C GLY A 34 9.35 5.71 27.90
N LEU A 35 9.28 4.84 26.89
CA LEU A 35 10.28 3.79 26.70
C LEU A 35 11.51 4.31 25.95
N ASP A 36 12.68 3.83 26.34
CA ASP A 36 13.95 4.05 25.61
C ASP A 36 14.04 3.09 24.42
N ILE A 37 13.70 3.58 23.23
CA ILE A 37 13.57 2.79 22.01
C ILE A 37 14.77 3.00 21.07
N LEU A 38 15.40 1.90 20.66
CA LEU A 38 16.36 1.86 19.55
C LEU A 38 15.66 1.35 18.29
N LEU A 39 15.72 2.13 17.21
CA LEU A 39 15.29 1.74 15.87
C LEU A 39 16.53 1.55 14.99
N VAL A 40 16.74 0.34 14.46
CA VAL A 40 17.87 0.00 13.59
C VAL A 40 17.44 -0.20 12.15
N GLU A 41 18.28 0.23 11.22
CA GLU A 41 18.05 0.10 9.78
C GLU A 41 19.32 -0.33 9.04
N ARG A 42 19.21 -1.29 8.14
CA ARG A 42 20.33 -1.80 7.34
C ARG A 42 20.83 -0.76 6.34
N ARG A 43 19.91 -0.01 5.72
CA ARG A 43 20.25 1.02 4.74
C ARG A 43 20.73 2.31 5.41
N LEU A 44 21.36 3.18 4.61
CA LEU A 44 21.69 4.54 5.04
C LEU A 44 20.42 5.38 5.29
N THR A 45 19.38 5.16 4.48
CA THR A 45 18.13 5.93 4.52
C THR A 45 17.01 5.14 5.20
N TYR A 46 16.17 5.84 5.95
CA TYR A 46 14.93 5.32 6.55
C TYR A 46 13.73 5.46 5.59
N GLY A 47 12.55 5.06 6.04
CA GLY A 47 11.27 5.22 5.33
C GLY A 47 10.78 3.97 4.63
N GLY A 48 11.65 2.99 4.37
CA GLY A 48 11.25 1.78 3.66
C GLY A 48 10.70 2.12 2.26
N GLY A 49 9.43 1.76 2.01
CA GLY A 49 8.74 2.08 0.76
C GLY A 49 8.36 3.56 0.57
N LEU A 50 8.56 4.43 1.57
CA LEU A 50 8.45 5.88 1.43
C LEU A 50 9.77 6.44 0.86
N CYS A 51 9.87 6.51 -0.46
CA CYS A 51 11.11 6.82 -1.15
C CYS A 51 10.86 7.80 -2.30
N THR A 52 11.52 8.95 -2.26
CA THR A 52 11.48 9.96 -3.32
C THR A 52 12.91 10.29 -3.71
N ARG A 53 13.26 10.15 -5.00
CA ARG A 53 14.62 10.35 -5.50
C ARG A 53 14.65 11.01 -6.88
N GLU A 54 15.77 11.65 -7.19
CA GLU A 54 16.14 12.15 -8.52
C GLU A 54 16.80 11.02 -9.31
N VAL A 55 16.02 10.25 -10.06
CA VAL A 55 16.51 9.06 -10.80
C VAL A 55 16.57 9.26 -12.31
N THR A 56 15.94 10.33 -12.82
CA THR A 56 15.99 10.67 -14.25
C THR A 56 16.98 11.80 -14.52
N LEU A 57 16.70 12.98 -14.02
CA LEU A 57 17.53 14.20 -14.16
C LEU A 57 17.50 14.98 -12.84
N PRO A 58 18.51 15.82 -12.56
CA PRO A 58 18.48 16.71 -11.39
C PRO A 58 17.23 17.61 -11.37
N GLY A 59 16.62 17.75 -10.19
CA GLY A 59 15.41 18.54 -9.97
C GLY A 59 14.10 17.79 -10.30
N PHE A 60 14.15 16.59 -10.86
CA PHE A 60 12.97 15.75 -11.11
C PHE A 60 12.86 14.66 -10.04
N TYR A 61 11.86 14.79 -9.17
CA TYR A 61 11.65 13.89 -8.04
C TYR A 61 10.63 12.81 -8.38
N HIS A 62 11.01 11.56 -8.14
CA HIS A 62 10.19 10.39 -8.44
C HIS A 62 9.99 9.53 -7.19
N ASN A 63 8.75 9.12 -6.97
CA ASN A 63 8.38 8.18 -5.91
C ASN A 63 8.50 6.75 -6.47
N LEU A 64 9.47 5.97 -6.00
CA LEU A 64 9.81 4.68 -6.63
C LEU A 64 8.95 3.53 -6.14
N HIS A 65 8.48 3.55 -4.89
CA HIS A 65 7.72 2.45 -4.29
C HIS A 65 6.29 2.83 -3.95
N SER A 66 6.09 3.99 -3.35
CA SER A 66 4.77 4.48 -2.96
C SER A 66 4.57 5.88 -3.48
N ILE A 67 3.61 6.07 -4.36
CA ILE A 67 3.35 7.36 -5.02
C ILE A 67 2.26 8.11 -4.29
N ASN A 68 1.11 7.48 -4.09
CA ASN A 68 -0.05 8.03 -3.44
C ASN A 68 -0.50 7.13 -2.30
N HIS A 69 -1.09 7.75 -1.30
CA HIS A 69 -1.48 7.09 -0.06
C HIS A 69 -2.99 7.17 0.13
N PHE A 70 -3.55 6.10 0.68
CA PHE A 70 -4.98 5.96 0.82
C PHE A 70 -5.42 6.33 2.23
N HIS A 71 -6.27 7.33 2.39
CA HIS A 71 -6.81 7.83 3.66
C HIS A 71 -5.79 8.29 4.70
N ILE A 72 -4.60 8.68 4.32
CA ILE A 72 -3.52 8.89 5.29
C ILE A 72 -3.85 9.95 6.34
N SER A 73 -4.38 11.09 5.93
CA SER A 73 -4.71 12.18 6.85
C SER A 73 -5.83 11.82 7.85
N GLU A 74 -6.59 10.76 7.55
CA GLU A 74 -7.70 10.28 8.39
C GLU A 74 -7.29 9.20 9.38
N THR A 75 -6.09 8.63 9.22
CA THR A 75 -5.63 7.52 10.05
C THR A 75 -5.43 7.92 11.51
N PRO A 76 -5.68 7.02 12.48
CA PRO A 76 -5.48 7.34 13.89
C PRO A 76 -4.04 7.75 14.17
N TRP A 77 -3.06 7.04 13.64
CA TRP A 77 -1.65 7.34 13.90
C TRP A 77 -1.19 8.68 13.29
N PHE A 78 -1.76 9.11 12.16
CA PHE A 78 -1.44 10.43 11.60
C PHE A 78 -1.93 11.55 12.51
N LYS A 79 -3.14 11.41 13.04
CA LYS A 79 -3.77 12.37 13.96
C LYS A 79 -3.08 12.36 15.34
N ASP A 80 -2.92 11.18 15.95
CA ASP A 80 -2.33 11.02 17.29
C ASP A 80 -0.88 11.56 17.36
N LEU A 81 -0.09 11.33 16.29
CA LEU A 81 1.30 11.79 16.21
C LEU A 81 1.45 13.26 15.77
N GLY A 82 0.34 13.96 15.47
CA GLY A 82 0.35 15.37 15.07
C GLY A 82 1.07 15.60 13.74
N LEU A 83 1.02 14.63 12.82
CA LEU A 83 1.79 14.69 11.57
C LEU A 83 1.30 15.77 10.62
N GLY A 84 0.06 16.23 10.73
CA GLY A 84 -0.47 17.35 9.93
C GLY A 84 0.28 18.68 10.10
N GLU A 85 1.05 18.84 11.19
CA GLU A 85 1.91 19.99 11.40
C GLU A 85 3.25 19.90 10.64
N ARG A 86 3.63 18.71 10.16
CA ARG A 86 4.91 18.41 9.52
C ARG A 86 4.79 18.00 8.07
N VAL A 87 3.66 17.42 7.71
CA VAL A 87 3.45 16.76 6.41
C VAL A 87 2.16 17.26 5.80
N THR A 88 2.24 17.84 4.62
CA THR A 88 1.08 18.28 3.86
C THR A 88 0.66 17.19 2.87
N TYR A 89 -0.64 16.92 2.82
CA TYR A 89 -1.26 16.06 1.83
C TYR A 89 -2.14 16.85 0.88
N ILE A 90 -1.95 16.60 -0.41
CA ILE A 90 -2.77 17.14 -1.49
C ILE A 90 -3.90 16.15 -1.75
N THR A 91 -5.12 16.64 -1.66
CA THR A 91 -6.32 15.89 -2.00
C THR A 91 -6.79 16.33 -3.37
N PRO A 92 -6.76 15.46 -4.40
CA PRO A 92 -7.15 15.83 -5.76
C PRO A 92 -8.67 16.03 -5.86
N ARG A 93 -9.09 16.96 -6.71
CA ARG A 93 -10.51 17.09 -7.07
C ARG A 93 -10.98 15.91 -7.92
N TYR A 94 -10.15 15.49 -8.89
CA TYR A 94 -10.40 14.35 -9.76
C TYR A 94 -9.44 13.22 -9.40
N GLU A 95 -9.99 12.06 -9.08
CA GLU A 95 -9.22 10.93 -8.59
C GLU A 95 -8.79 9.98 -9.70
N PHE A 96 -9.73 9.60 -10.56
CA PHE A 96 -9.50 8.68 -11.66
C PHE A 96 -9.92 9.27 -12.99
N GLY A 97 -9.09 9.02 -14.01
CA GLY A 97 -9.38 9.32 -15.41
C GLY A 97 -9.03 8.12 -16.29
N GLN A 98 -9.91 7.82 -17.24
CA GLN A 98 -9.71 6.79 -18.25
C GLN A 98 -10.10 7.38 -19.59
N ALA A 99 -9.14 7.50 -20.49
CA ALA A 99 -9.36 7.90 -21.87
C ALA A 99 -9.46 6.65 -22.75
N HIS A 100 -10.31 6.70 -23.76
CA HIS A 100 -10.59 5.60 -24.68
C HIS A 100 -10.17 5.96 -26.11
N SER A 101 -9.91 4.94 -26.92
CA SER A 101 -9.48 5.09 -28.33
C SER A 101 -10.58 5.69 -29.23
N ASP A 102 -11.84 5.65 -28.81
CA ASP A 102 -12.97 6.29 -29.48
C ASP A 102 -13.06 7.81 -29.23
N GLY A 103 -12.12 8.38 -28.46
CA GLY A 103 -12.06 9.81 -28.15
C GLY A 103 -12.89 10.21 -26.94
N THR A 104 -13.53 9.27 -26.25
CA THR A 104 -14.25 9.53 -24.99
C THR A 104 -13.32 9.45 -23.77
N ALA A 105 -13.77 10.00 -22.65
CA ALA A 105 -13.09 9.87 -21.36
C ALA A 105 -14.10 9.78 -20.22
N LEU A 106 -13.84 8.87 -19.28
CA LEU A 106 -14.57 8.75 -18.03
C LEU A 106 -13.70 9.29 -16.88
N VAL A 107 -14.23 10.30 -16.16
CA VAL A 107 -13.53 10.94 -15.05
C VAL A 107 -14.38 10.83 -13.78
N LEU A 108 -13.77 10.36 -12.69
CA LEU A 108 -14.36 10.32 -11.37
C LEU A 108 -13.64 11.30 -10.45
N GLY A 109 -14.40 12.13 -9.75
CA GLY A 109 -13.91 13.10 -8.79
C GLY A 109 -14.56 12.92 -7.42
N ARG A 110 -14.22 13.79 -6.48
CA ARG A 110 -14.77 13.77 -5.11
C ARG A 110 -16.21 14.21 -5.03
N ASP A 111 -16.65 15.04 -5.97
CA ASP A 111 -18.05 15.42 -6.06
C ASP A 111 -18.87 14.27 -6.65
N LEU A 112 -19.78 13.72 -5.85
CA LEU A 112 -20.61 12.59 -6.23
C LEU A 112 -21.47 12.91 -7.46
N GLU A 113 -22.14 14.06 -7.46
CA GLU A 113 -23.07 14.39 -8.54
C GLU A 113 -22.31 14.75 -9.84
N GLU A 114 -21.11 15.32 -9.76
CA GLU A 114 -20.23 15.50 -10.93
C GLU A 114 -19.81 14.14 -11.50
N SER A 115 -19.44 13.19 -10.65
CA SER A 115 -19.07 11.82 -11.06
C SER A 115 -20.26 11.06 -11.65
N VAL A 116 -21.44 11.19 -11.06
CA VAL A 116 -22.71 10.65 -11.58
C VAL A 116 -23.04 11.23 -12.96
N ALA A 117 -22.90 12.55 -13.14
CA ALA A 117 -23.12 13.19 -14.43
C ALA A 117 -22.12 12.71 -15.50
N ASN A 118 -20.87 12.46 -15.13
CA ASN A 118 -19.87 11.92 -16.04
C ASN A 118 -20.21 10.48 -16.46
N ILE A 119 -20.60 9.61 -15.53
CA ILE A 119 -21.04 8.24 -15.84
C ILE A 119 -22.32 8.26 -16.70
N ALA A 120 -23.25 9.18 -16.44
CA ALA A 120 -24.52 9.28 -17.19
C ALA A 120 -24.34 9.59 -18.68
N ARG A 121 -23.16 10.10 -19.09
CA ARG A 121 -22.79 10.28 -20.51
C ARG A 121 -22.60 8.94 -21.22
N PHE A 122 -22.34 7.87 -20.48
CA PHE A 122 -22.14 6.50 -20.97
C PHE A 122 -23.37 5.62 -20.71
N SER A 123 -23.93 5.66 -19.50
CA SER A 123 -25.15 4.96 -19.12
C SER A 123 -25.85 5.66 -17.95
N LYS A 124 -27.13 6.03 -18.13
CA LYS A 124 -27.95 6.58 -17.05
C LYS A 124 -28.22 5.57 -15.95
N LYS A 125 -28.37 4.29 -16.31
CA LYS A 125 -28.57 3.21 -15.35
C LYS A 125 -27.32 3.03 -14.47
N ASP A 126 -26.14 3.02 -15.07
CA ASP A 126 -24.87 2.87 -14.34
C ASP A 126 -24.63 4.06 -13.41
N ALA A 127 -25.02 5.26 -13.83
CA ALA A 127 -24.94 6.47 -13.01
C ALA A 127 -25.79 6.37 -11.72
N GLU A 128 -27.03 5.86 -11.83
CA GLU A 128 -27.87 5.65 -10.64
C GLU A 128 -27.33 4.53 -9.75
N THR A 129 -26.86 3.43 -10.34
CA THR A 129 -26.19 2.35 -9.61
C THR A 129 -24.96 2.88 -8.86
N PHE A 130 -24.15 3.71 -9.51
CA PHE A 130 -22.99 4.34 -8.89
C PHE A 130 -23.39 5.25 -7.71
N ARG A 131 -24.40 6.12 -7.90
CA ARG A 131 -24.90 7.02 -6.84
C ARG A 131 -25.35 6.24 -5.59
N GLU A 132 -26.10 5.15 -5.79
CA GLU A 132 -26.60 4.32 -4.71
C GLU A 132 -25.44 3.67 -3.94
N TRP A 133 -24.54 2.99 -4.66
CA TRP A 133 -23.44 2.27 -4.04
C TRP A 133 -22.36 3.16 -3.45
N ASN A 134 -22.15 4.36 -4.00
CA ASN A 134 -21.21 5.32 -3.40
C ASN A 134 -21.67 5.71 -1.98
N ARG A 135 -22.94 6.07 -1.81
CA ARG A 135 -23.49 6.40 -0.48
C ARG A 135 -23.42 5.25 0.52
N LYS A 136 -23.60 4.01 0.04
CA LYS A 136 -23.41 2.81 0.88
C LYS A 136 -21.93 2.61 1.22
N ALA A 137 -21.04 2.80 0.25
CA ALA A 137 -19.60 2.62 0.40
C ALA A 137 -19.00 3.60 1.41
N GLU A 138 -19.41 4.85 1.42
CA GLU A 138 -19.00 5.85 2.42
C GLU A 138 -19.29 5.37 3.85
N LYS A 139 -20.51 4.91 4.09
CA LYS A 139 -20.90 4.36 5.40
C LYS A 139 -20.11 3.11 5.76
N ILE A 140 -19.96 2.17 4.83
CA ILE A 140 -19.20 0.93 5.05
C ILE A 140 -17.74 1.26 5.35
N THR A 141 -17.15 2.22 4.65
CA THR A 141 -15.78 2.66 4.91
C THR A 141 -15.63 3.27 6.29
N ALA A 142 -16.49 4.20 6.66
CA ALA A 142 -16.41 4.89 7.95
C ALA A 142 -16.71 3.98 9.14
N GLU A 143 -17.70 3.09 9.01
CA GLU A 143 -18.25 2.33 10.13
C GLU A 143 -17.65 0.92 10.27
N ILE A 144 -17.11 0.35 9.18
CA ILE A 144 -16.56 -1.01 9.14
C ILE A 144 -15.08 -1.00 8.76
N PHE A 145 -14.71 -0.51 7.58
CA PHE A 145 -13.35 -0.67 7.07
C PHE A 145 -12.28 0.07 7.87
N LEU A 146 -12.51 1.33 8.21
CA LEU A 146 -11.53 2.10 8.97
C LEU A 146 -11.35 1.56 10.38
N PRO A 147 -12.41 1.25 11.15
CA PRO A 147 -12.26 0.61 12.46
C PRO A 147 -11.52 -0.72 12.40
N GLU A 148 -11.85 -1.59 11.46
CA GLU A 148 -11.18 -2.88 11.32
C GLU A 148 -9.72 -2.74 10.91
N ARG A 149 -9.39 -1.77 10.06
CA ARG A 149 -8.03 -1.57 9.53
C ARG A 149 -7.00 -1.19 10.60
N TYR A 150 -7.46 -0.61 11.72
CA TYR A 150 -6.58 -0.12 12.79
C TYR A 150 -6.83 -0.79 14.13
N ALA A 151 -7.45 -1.95 14.14
CA ALA A 151 -7.69 -2.77 15.32
C ALA A 151 -7.23 -4.22 15.12
N GLU A 152 -7.04 -4.97 16.21
CA GLU A 152 -6.82 -6.43 16.11
C GLU A 152 -8.04 -7.08 15.45
N PRO A 153 -7.85 -7.90 14.39
CA PRO A 153 -8.96 -8.53 13.70
C PRO A 153 -9.72 -9.51 14.58
N LEU A 154 -11.04 -9.49 14.48
CA LEU A 154 -11.91 -10.45 15.15
C LEU A 154 -11.92 -11.80 14.42
N PRO A 155 -12.22 -12.91 15.14
CA PRO A 155 -12.56 -14.17 14.53
C PRO A 155 -13.65 -13.99 13.47
N GLN A 156 -13.49 -14.66 12.30
CA GLN A 156 -14.38 -14.45 11.15
C GLN A 156 -15.86 -14.57 11.48
N ALA A 157 -16.25 -15.65 12.20
CA ALA A 157 -17.64 -15.89 12.56
C ALA A 157 -18.23 -14.79 13.45
N GLU A 158 -17.43 -14.25 14.37
CA GLU A 158 -17.84 -13.17 15.25
C GLU A 158 -17.99 -11.85 14.45
N ARG A 159 -17.01 -11.54 13.60
CA ARG A 159 -17.05 -10.39 12.72
C ARG A 159 -18.30 -10.39 11.83
N GLU A 160 -18.56 -11.50 11.17
CA GLU A 160 -19.73 -11.65 10.30
C GLU A 160 -21.06 -11.54 11.08
N ALA A 161 -21.12 -12.09 12.28
CA ALA A 161 -22.29 -12.00 13.15
C ALA A 161 -22.57 -10.54 13.57
N LEU A 162 -21.53 -9.76 13.86
CA LEU A 162 -21.68 -8.35 14.23
C LEU A 162 -22.12 -7.48 13.05
N ILE A 163 -21.45 -7.60 11.91
CA ILE A 163 -21.75 -6.87 10.68
C ILE A 163 -23.17 -7.24 10.17
N GLY A 164 -23.52 -8.52 10.19
CA GLY A 164 -24.82 -9.02 9.74
C GLY A 164 -26.04 -8.57 10.55
N LYS A 165 -25.85 -7.88 11.68
CA LYS A 165 -26.96 -7.30 12.48
C LYS A 165 -27.68 -6.18 11.75
N THR A 166 -27.05 -5.54 10.77
CA THR A 166 -27.62 -4.44 9.98
C THR A 166 -27.99 -4.87 8.55
N ALA A 167 -28.93 -4.17 7.89
CA ALA A 167 -29.27 -4.46 6.50
C ALA A 167 -28.07 -4.16 5.58
N LEU A 168 -27.44 -3.01 5.75
CA LEU A 168 -26.25 -2.60 4.99
C LEU A 168 -25.09 -3.58 5.18
N GLY A 169 -24.88 -4.06 6.42
CA GLY A 169 -23.85 -5.07 6.72
C GLY A 169 -24.10 -6.40 6.01
N ARG A 170 -25.35 -6.86 5.91
CA ARG A 170 -25.68 -8.08 5.14
C ARG A 170 -25.44 -7.90 3.64
N GLU A 171 -25.81 -6.76 3.06
CA GLU A 171 -25.51 -6.45 1.65
C GLU A 171 -23.99 -6.42 1.41
N PHE A 172 -23.25 -5.80 2.30
CA PHE A 172 -21.79 -5.77 2.23
C PHE A 172 -21.19 -7.19 2.25
N LEU A 173 -21.57 -8.04 3.21
CA LEU A 173 -21.05 -9.41 3.31
C LEU A 173 -21.38 -10.23 2.06
N ALA A 174 -22.59 -10.08 1.53
CA ALA A 174 -23.02 -10.76 0.31
C ALA A 174 -22.17 -10.35 -0.90
N MET A 175 -21.90 -9.05 -1.09
CA MET A 175 -21.06 -8.56 -2.18
C MET A 175 -19.58 -8.95 -1.98
N ALA A 176 -19.06 -8.81 -0.77
CA ALA A 176 -17.65 -9.10 -0.46
C ALA A 176 -17.29 -10.59 -0.59
N SER A 177 -18.27 -11.48 -0.66
CA SER A 177 -18.06 -12.92 -0.88
C SER A 177 -18.02 -13.34 -2.36
N ARG A 178 -18.17 -12.39 -3.29
CA ARG A 178 -18.28 -12.66 -4.73
C ARG A 178 -17.03 -12.21 -5.48
N GLN A 179 -16.81 -12.82 -6.65
CA GLN A 179 -15.70 -12.43 -7.52
C GLN A 179 -15.93 -11.01 -8.07
N PRO A 180 -14.93 -10.12 -8.03
CA PRO A 180 -15.06 -8.75 -8.51
C PRO A 180 -15.57 -8.65 -9.95
N LEU A 181 -15.09 -9.53 -10.83
CA LEU A 181 -15.49 -9.58 -12.24
C LEU A 181 -17.01 -9.78 -12.39
N ASP A 182 -17.59 -10.74 -11.65
CA ASP A 182 -19.02 -11.04 -11.72
C ASP A 182 -19.86 -9.89 -11.14
N VAL A 183 -19.39 -9.32 -10.03
CA VAL A 183 -20.08 -8.16 -9.41
C VAL A 183 -20.12 -6.98 -10.36
N VAL A 184 -19.01 -6.63 -10.98
CA VAL A 184 -18.93 -5.50 -11.91
C VAL A 184 -19.80 -5.73 -13.15
N ARG A 185 -19.83 -6.96 -13.70
CA ARG A 185 -20.69 -7.32 -14.84
C ARG A 185 -22.17 -7.21 -14.53
N GLU A 186 -22.56 -7.53 -13.31
CA GLU A 186 -23.97 -7.46 -12.88
C GLU A 186 -24.40 -6.02 -12.58
N LEU A 187 -23.54 -5.25 -11.92
CA LEU A 187 -23.87 -3.88 -11.51
C LEU A 187 -23.94 -2.92 -12.68
N PHE A 188 -23.05 -3.05 -13.67
CA PHE A 188 -22.92 -2.10 -14.76
C PHE A 188 -23.20 -2.72 -16.12
N GLU A 189 -23.75 -1.93 -17.04
CA GLU A 189 -24.00 -2.35 -18.41
C GLU A 189 -22.98 -1.78 -19.42
N ASN A 190 -22.42 -0.60 -19.14
CA ASN A 190 -21.47 0.05 -20.03
C ASN A 190 -20.05 -0.47 -19.83
N GLU A 191 -19.35 -0.76 -20.93
CA GLU A 191 -18.04 -1.38 -20.91
C GLU A 191 -16.94 -0.46 -20.31
N HIS A 192 -16.96 0.83 -20.61
CA HIS A 192 -15.98 1.78 -20.06
C HIS A 192 -16.15 1.93 -18.55
N VAL A 193 -17.40 1.92 -18.05
CA VAL A 193 -17.68 1.95 -16.61
C VAL A 193 -17.17 0.67 -15.94
N ARG A 194 -17.46 -0.49 -16.51
CA ARG A 194 -16.97 -1.80 -16.03
C ARG A 194 -15.46 -1.83 -15.95
N LEU A 195 -14.79 -1.40 -17.04
CA LEU A 195 -13.32 -1.41 -17.13
C LEU A 195 -12.69 -0.53 -16.04
N LEU A 196 -13.20 0.69 -15.83
CA LEU A 196 -12.69 1.59 -14.78
C LEU A 196 -12.85 0.99 -13.39
N PHE A 197 -13.99 0.36 -13.08
CA PHE A 197 -14.21 -0.28 -11.78
C PHE A 197 -13.31 -1.49 -11.56
N LEU A 198 -13.10 -2.33 -12.56
CA LEU A 198 -12.14 -3.43 -12.47
C LEU A 198 -10.70 -2.94 -12.29
N PHE A 199 -10.32 -1.88 -12.99
CA PHE A 199 -9.01 -1.26 -12.79
C PHE A 199 -8.85 -0.75 -11.34
N LYS A 200 -9.86 -0.06 -10.79
CA LYS A 200 -9.84 0.40 -9.39
C LYS A 200 -9.68 -0.77 -8.40
N VAL A 201 -10.42 -1.86 -8.61
CA VAL A 201 -10.30 -3.07 -7.77
C VAL A 201 -8.90 -3.68 -7.85
N SER A 202 -8.30 -3.74 -9.05
CA SER A 202 -6.97 -4.31 -9.24
C SER A 202 -5.86 -3.56 -8.49
N LEU A 203 -6.04 -2.27 -8.23
CA LEU A 203 -5.10 -1.45 -7.46
C LEU A 203 -5.01 -1.84 -5.96
N PHE A 204 -5.95 -2.59 -5.44
CA PHE A 204 -5.94 -3.08 -4.07
C PHE A 204 -5.21 -4.43 -3.91
N GLY A 205 -4.46 -4.87 -4.93
CA GLY A 205 -3.72 -6.13 -4.90
C GLY A 205 -4.57 -7.37 -5.12
N THR A 206 -5.81 -7.19 -5.57
CA THR A 206 -6.74 -8.29 -5.86
C THR A 206 -6.67 -8.64 -7.33
N TRP A 207 -6.50 -9.93 -7.63
CA TRP A 207 -6.71 -10.44 -8.98
C TRP A 207 -8.20 -10.41 -9.33
N LEU A 208 -8.52 -10.08 -10.57
CA LEU A 208 -9.91 -9.92 -11.02
C LEU A 208 -10.76 -11.18 -10.84
N VAL A 209 -10.12 -12.35 -10.80
CA VAL A 209 -10.77 -13.65 -10.63
C VAL A 209 -10.64 -14.22 -9.22
N ASP A 210 -9.77 -13.63 -8.39
CA ASP A 210 -9.66 -14.06 -7.02
C ASP A 210 -10.88 -13.57 -6.24
N THR A 211 -11.56 -14.50 -5.63
CA THR A 211 -12.55 -14.18 -4.61
C THR A 211 -11.77 -13.67 -3.41
N MET A 212 -11.68 -12.35 -3.27
CA MET A 212 -11.39 -11.83 -1.95
C MET A 212 -12.61 -12.16 -1.11
N SER A 213 -12.53 -13.27 -0.42
CA SER A 213 -13.61 -13.72 0.43
C SER A 213 -14.02 -12.61 1.41
N LYS A 214 -15.20 -12.73 1.99
CA LYS A 214 -15.71 -11.88 3.09
C LYS A 214 -14.73 -11.76 4.29
N THR A 215 -13.62 -12.50 4.30
CA THR A 215 -12.54 -12.34 5.27
C THR A 215 -11.64 -11.14 4.99
N SER A 216 -11.64 -10.61 3.74
CA SER A 216 -10.83 -9.45 3.40
C SER A 216 -11.68 -8.33 2.80
N PRO A 217 -11.83 -7.20 3.50
CA PRO A 217 -12.50 -6.03 2.94
C PRO A 217 -11.69 -5.35 1.84
N MET A 218 -10.39 -5.63 1.74
CA MET A 218 -9.47 -4.97 0.81
C MET A 218 -9.82 -5.20 -0.66
N GLY A 219 -10.36 -6.36 -1.02
CA GLY A 219 -10.71 -6.71 -2.38
C GLY A 219 -12.16 -6.54 -2.74
N SER A 220 -12.98 -6.04 -1.84
CA SER A 220 -14.39 -5.79 -2.15
C SER A 220 -14.54 -4.71 -3.22
N VAL A 221 -15.41 -4.99 -4.21
CA VAL A 221 -15.82 -3.98 -5.22
C VAL A 221 -16.38 -2.72 -4.57
N ILE A 222 -16.97 -2.83 -3.38
CA ILE A 222 -17.51 -1.70 -2.62
C ILE A 222 -16.46 -0.60 -2.43
N ARG A 223 -15.21 -0.95 -2.18
CA ARG A 223 -14.14 0.06 -2.03
C ARG A 223 -13.86 0.86 -3.30
N ALA A 224 -14.22 0.33 -4.46
CA ALA A 224 -14.08 1.06 -5.71
C ALA A 224 -15.14 2.18 -5.87
N PHE A 225 -16.21 2.15 -5.10
CA PHE A 225 -17.24 3.20 -5.11
C PHE A 225 -16.91 4.39 -4.21
N ASP A 226 -16.14 4.18 -3.15
CA ASP A 226 -15.85 5.24 -2.18
C ASP A 226 -14.92 6.31 -2.80
N LEU A 227 -15.46 7.50 -3.02
CA LEU A 227 -14.75 8.65 -3.60
C LEU A 227 -14.16 9.58 -2.53
N GLU A 228 -14.79 9.69 -1.35
CA GLU A 228 -14.34 10.64 -0.33
C GLU A 228 -13.05 10.20 0.33
N SER A 229 -12.88 8.92 0.44
CA SER A 229 -11.75 8.29 1.10
C SER A 229 -10.56 8.02 0.18
N GLY A 230 -10.56 8.65 -0.97
CA GLY A 230 -9.64 8.40 -2.04
C GLY A 230 -8.16 8.61 -1.73
N TYR A 231 -7.39 8.49 -2.75
CA TYR A 231 -5.94 8.65 -2.66
C TYR A 231 -5.53 10.10 -2.46
N GLN A 232 -4.47 10.30 -1.69
CA GLN A 232 -3.84 11.59 -1.42
C GLN A 232 -2.38 11.55 -1.86
N LEU A 233 -1.84 12.69 -2.28
CA LEU A 233 -0.44 12.84 -2.66
C LEU A 233 0.31 13.59 -1.56
N CYS A 234 1.41 13.02 -1.08
CA CYS A 234 2.30 13.69 -0.13
C CYS A 234 3.07 14.79 -0.86
N GLN A 235 2.90 16.06 -0.45
CA GLN A 235 3.59 17.20 -1.04
C GLN A 235 5.10 17.05 -0.90
N GLY A 236 5.84 17.28 -1.99
CA GLY A 236 7.29 17.08 -2.06
C GLY A 236 7.72 15.61 -2.16
N GLY A 237 6.75 14.68 -2.30
CA GLY A 237 6.98 13.24 -2.46
C GLY A 237 6.79 12.43 -1.17
N SER A 238 6.67 11.13 -1.32
CA SER A 238 6.32 10.19 -0.25
C SER A 238 7.35 10.15 0.89
N PHE A 239 8.62 10.45 0.61
CA PHE A 239 9.67 10.51 1.64
C PHE A 239 9.41 11.58 2.71
N ASN A 240 8.63 12.63 2.41
CA ASN A 240 8.26 13.65 3.40
C ASN A 240 7.42 13.07 4.55
N LEU A 241 6.60 12.05 4.30
CA LEU A 241 5.92 11.32 5.37
C LEU A 241 6.94 10.59 6.26
N ALA A 242 7.93 9.92 5.67
CA ALA A 242 8.98 9.25 6.44
C ALA A 242 9.78 10.25 7.29
N ARG A 243 10.08 11.42 6.73
CA ARG A 243 10.76 12.51 7.45
C ARG A 243 9.93 12.99 8.65
N GLY A 244 8.65 13.29 8.44
CA GLY A 244 7.76 13.71 9.52
C GLY A 244 7.63 12.67 10.64
N LEU A 245 7.55 11.38 10.28
CA LEU A 245 7.57 10.28 11.24
C LEU A 245 8.90 10.17 11.99
N MET A 246 10.04 10.30 11.31
CA MET A 246 11.36 10.27 11.95
C MET A 246 11.55 11.46 12.91
N GLU A 247 11.18 12.67 12.50
CA GLU A 247 11.22 13.86 13.36
C GLU A 247 10.37 13.65 14.62
N THR A 248 9.19 13.07 14.47
CA THR A 248 8.29 12.74 15.60
C THR A 248 8.91 11.71 16.53
N PHE A 249 9.52 10.65 15.98
CA PHE A 249 10.20 9.62 16.74
C PHE A 249 11.37 10.17 17.56
N ILE A 250 12.22 10.98 16.94
CA ILE A 250 13.37 11.60 17.62
C ILE A 250 12.91 12.63 18.67
N ALA A 251 11.89 13.42 18.37
CA ALA A 251 11.31 14.39 19.33
C ALA A 251 10.70 13.69 20.55
N ALA A 252 10.22 12.45 20.40
CA ALA A 252 9.74 11.62 21.50
C ALA A 252 10.88 10.94 22.32
N GLY A 253 12.15 11.21 21.99
CA GLY A 253 13.31 10.61 22.66
C GLY A 253 13.80 9.29 22.05
N GLY A 254 13.22 8.84 20.93
CA GLY A 254 13.64 7.65 20.21
C GLY A 254 15.06 7.79 19.62
N ARG A 255 15.72 6.68 19.45
CA ARG A 255 17.11 6.62 18.92
C ARG A 255 17.12 5.85 17.62
N TYR A 256 17.66 6.46 16.57
CA TYR A 256 17.80 5.88 15.25
C TYR A 256 19.26 5.54 14.95
N GLN A 257 19.49 4.35 14.42
CA GLN A 257 20.81 3.93 13.98
C GLN A 257 20.73 3.29 12.58
N PRO A 258 21.15 4.01 11.53
CA PRO A 258 21.30 3.48 10.18
C PRO A 258 22.54 2.59 10.03
N GLN A 259 22.62 1.88 8.91
CA GLN A 259 23.74 1.02 8.51
C GLN A 259 24.07 -0.04 9.56
N VAL A 260 23.03 -0.61 10.16
CA VAL A 260 23.11 -1.72 11.11
C VAL A 260 22.55 -2.97 10.46
N ASP A 261 23.43 -3.92 10.18
CA ASP A 261 23.04 -5.22 9.67
C ASP A 261 22.86 -6.19 10.85
N VAL A 262 21.64 -6.62 11.08
CA VAL A 262 21.28 -7.54 12.16
C VAL A 262 21.49 -8.97 11.66
N ALA A 263 22.37 -9.71 12.32
CA ALA A 263 22.65 -11.11 11.98
C ALA A 263 21.62 -12.07 12.60
N ARG A 264 21.20 -11.81 13.86
CA ARG A 264 20.19 -12.62 14.53
C ARG A 264 19.53 -11.89 15.70
N ILE A 265 18.36 -12.38 16.10
CA ILE A 265 17.71 -12.01 17.36
C ILE A 265 18.29 -12.91 18.46
N VAL A 266 18.77 -12.30 19.54
CA VAL A 266 19.32 -13.04 20.69
C VAL A 266 18.17 -13.59 21.51
N ILE A 267 18.14 -14.93 21.66
CA ILE A 267 17.10 -15.65 22.41
C ILE A 267 17.75 -16.35 23.59
N GLU A 268 17.32 -16.05 24.78
CA GLU A 268 17.78 -16.67 26.03
C GLU A 268 16.57 -17.19 26.81
N ASN A 269 16.58 -18.47 27.15
CA ASN A 269 15.48 -19.14 27.87
C ASN A 269 14.10 -18.92 27.19
N GLY A 270 14.03 -19.00 25.84
CA GLY A 270 12.82 -18.83 25.07
C GLY A 270 12.31 -17.39 24.95
N ARG A 271 13.12 -16.40 25.29
CA ARG A 271 12.78 -14.96 25.27
C ARG A 271 13.75 -14.18 24.42
N ALA A 272 13.26 -13.24 23.63
CA ALA A 272 14.11 -12.28 22.92
C ALA A 272 14.70 -11.27 23.93
N THR A 273 16.04 -11.16 23.94
CA THR A 273 16.80 -10.31 24.89
C THR A 273 17.65 -9.27 24.19
N GLY A 274 17.64 -9.22 22.86
CA GLY A 274 18.40 -8.25 22.07
C GLY A 274 18.62 -8.70 20.64
N ILE A 275 19.58 -8.08 19.99
CA ILE A 275 20.03 -8.40 18.64
C ILE A 275 21.54 -8.58 18.60
N GLU A 276 22.01 -9.48 17.75
CA GLU A 276 23.41 -9.58 17.37
C GLU A 276 23.61 -8.98 15.98
N LEU A 277 24.61 -8.18 15.83
CA LEU A 277 24.97 -7.50 14.58
C LEU A 277 25.91 -8.37 13.75
N ALA A 278 25.97 -8.11 12.44
CA ALA A 278 26.86 -8.84 11.53
C ALA A 278 28.35 -8.71 11.87
N ASP A 279 28.75 -7.72 12.66
CA ASP A 279 30.12 -7.57 13.17
C ASP A 279 30.36 -8.26 14.52
N GLY A 280 29.40 -9.04 15.01
CA GLY A 280 29.50 -9.85 16.24
C GLY A 280 29.12 -9.11 17.53
N ARG A 281 28.82 -7.82 17.49
CA ARG A 281 28.36 -7.07 18.68
C ARG A 281 26.93 -7.42 19.04
N THR A 282 26.64 -7.40 20.34
CA THR A 282 25.28 -7.60 20.86
C THR A 282 24.72 -6.30 21.43
N VAL A 283 23.49 -5.96 21.06
CA VAL A 283 22.71 -4.87 21.64
C VAL A 283 21.56 -5.46 22.43
N ARG A 284 21.43 -5.11 23.71
CA ARG A 284 20.47 -5.69 24.64
C ARG A 284 19.15 -4.91 24.70
N ALA A 285 18.05 -5.65 24.79
CA ALA A 285 16.71 -5.13 25.06
C ALA A 285 16.20 -5.69 26.39
N LYS A 286 15.71 -4.82 27.29
CA LYS A 286 15.17 -5.23 28.61
C LYS A 286 13.79 -5.86 28.49
N GLN A 287 12.94 -5.32 27.59
CA GLN A 287 11.51 -5.64 27.60
C GLN A 287 11.08 -6.35 26.32
N PHE A 288 11.49 -5.88 25.12
CA PHE A 288 11.08 -6.51 23.87
C PHE A 288 12.02 -6.25 22.71
N VAL A 289 11.90 -7.11 21.69
CA VAL A 289 12.38 -6.90 20.31
C VAL A 289 11.17 -6.94 19.39
N ALA A 290 11.07 -6.01 18.45
CA ALA A 290 10.07 -6.02 17.40
C ALA A 290 10.71 -6.02 16.02
N SER A 291 10.22 -6.86 15.11
CA SER A 291 10.66 -6.88 13.73
C SER A 291 9.54 -6.35 12.82
N THR A 292 9.90 -5.41 11.94
CA THR A 292 9.01 -4.94 10.87
C THR A 292 9.37 -5.56 9.52
N LEU A 293 10.25 -6.54 9.55
CA LEU A 293 10.70 -7.26 8.38
C LEU A 293 9.65 -8.29 7.93
N ASP A 294 9.85 -8.78 6.72
CA ASP A 294 9.15 -9.93 6.17
C ASP A 294 9.23 -11.15 7.11
N VAL A 295 8.20 -12.00 7.10
CA VAL A 295 8.08 -13.13 8.03
C VAL A 295 9.24 -14.12 7.91
N HIS A 296 9.70 -14.43 6.68
CA HIS A 296 10.82 -15.33 6.50
C HIS A 296 12.14 -14.66 6.92
N GLN A 297 12.33 -13.36 6.60
CA GLN A 297 13.48 -12.62 7.10
C GLN A 297 13.53 -12.64 8.64
N THR A 298 12.40 -12.44 9.29
CA THR A 298 12.32 -12.44 10.75
C THR A 298 12.52 -13.85 11.31
N PHE A 299 11.73 -14.83 10.88
CA PHE A 299 11.63 -16.10 11.59
C PHE A 299 12.58 -17.19 11.09
N GLU A 300 12.95 -17.19 9.81
CA GLU A 300 13.97 -18.12 9.31
C GLU A 300 15.38 -17.56 9.53
N ASN A 301 15.61 -16.28 9.15
CA ASN A 301 16.97 -15.75 9.11
C ASN A 301 17.42 -15.19 10.46
N LEU A 302 16.55 -14.43 11.17
CA LEU A 302 16.97 -13.77 12.41
C LEU A 302 16.65 -14.57 13.67
N VAL A 303 15.61 -15.40 13.68
CA VAL A 303 15.24 -16.26 14.83
C VAL A 303 15.87 -17.64 14.72
N GLY A 304 15.76 -18.27 13.56
CA GLY A 304 16.12 -19.67 13.33
C GLY A 304 14.95 -20.62 13.52
N ARG A 305 14.81 -21.57 12.60
CA ARG A 305 13.67 -22.52 12.58
C ARG A 305 13.63 -23.41 13.81
N GLU A 306 14.76 -23.71 14.39
CA GLU A 306 14.94 -24.54 15.59
C GLU A 306 14.33 -23.93 16.87
N GLN A 307 14.11 -22.60 16.87
CA GLN A 307 13.49 -21.87 17.99
C GLN A 307 11.96 -21.85 17.90
N LEU A 308 11.37 -22.41 16.83
CA LEU A 308 9.97 -22.24 16.49
C LEU A 308 9.19 -23.57 16.59
N PRO A 309 7.98 -23.58 17.16
CA PRO A 309 7.17 -24.79 17.24
C PRO A 309 6.66 -25.21 15.86
N ALA A 310 6.43 -26.51 15.67
CA ALA A 310 6.02 -27.11 14.39
C ALA A 310 4.76 -26.46 13.79
N ALA A 311 3.78 -26.10 14.63
CA ALA A 311 2.55 -25.43 14.16
C ALA A 311 2.85 -24.05 13.56
N PHE A 312 3.80 -23.30 14.13
CA PHE A 312 4.22 -22.00 13.60
C PHE A 312 5.00 -22.15 12.30
N LEU A 313 5.91 -23.15 12.23
CA LEU A 313 6.65 -23.47 11.02
C LEU A 313 5.72 -23.84 9.86
N LYS A 314 4.67 -24.61 10.13
CA LYS A 314 3.64 -24.92 9.11
C LYS A 314 2.97 -23.64 8.56
N LYS A 315 2.67 -22.68 9.43
CA LYS A 315 2.11 -21.38 9.01
C LYS A 315 3.11 -20.54 8.22
N LEU A 316 4.39 -20.57 8.62
CA LEU A 316 5.47 -19.87 7.93
C LEU A 316 5.72 -20.46 6.54
N ASP A 317 5.80 -21.78 6.43
CA ASP A 317 6.00 -22.49 5.16
C ASP A 317 4.82 -22.32 4.20
N GLY A 318 3.60 -22.13 4.73
CA GLY A 318 2.39 -21.87 3.97
C GLY A 318 2.19 -20.40 3.57
N PHE A 319 3.04 -19.47 4.03
CA PHE A 319 2.88 -18.06 3.74
C PHE A 319 3.16 -17.76 2.27
N GLN A 320 2.19 -17.19 1.59
CA GLN A 320 2.23 -16.92 0.16
C GLN A 320 2.56 -15.47 -0.14
N TYR A 321 3.36 -15.25 -1.18
CA TYR A 321 3.62 -13.95 -1.78
C TYR A 321 2.84 -13.82 -3.09
N THR A 322 2.66 -12.59 -3.58
CA THR A 322 2.10 -12.37 -4.91
C THR A 322 3.02 -12.97 -5.97
N ALA A 323 2.44 -13.49 -7.05
CA ALA A 323 3.22 -13.99 -8.19
C ALA A 323 3.65 -12.88 -9.16
N TRP A 324 3.42 -11.62 -8.81
CA TRP A 324 3.65 -10.46 -9.66
C TRP A 324 4.30 -9.31 -8.89
N SER A 325 4.88 -8.40 -9.65
CA SER A 325 5.47 -7.15 -9.20
C SER A 325 5.05 -6.02 -10.15
N LEU A 326 5.69 -4.87 -10.02
CA LEU A 326 5.50 -3.76 -10.94
C LEU A 326 6.73 -3.60 -11.86
N PHE A 327 6.45 -3.31 -13.13
CA PHE A 327 7.39 -2.67 -14.01
C PHE A 327 7.10 -1.17 -13.94
N GLY A 328 7.98 -0.43 -13.27
CA GLY A 328 7.88 1.02 -13.12
C GLY A 328 8.71 1.72 -14.19
N LEU A 329 8.08 2.62 -14.94
CA LEU A 329 8.76 3.57 -15.82
C LEU A 329 8.51 4.98 -15.29
N HIS A 330 9.58 5.69 -14.97
CA HIS A 330 9.55 7.06 -14.49
C HIS A 330 10.08 7.99 -15.58
N LEU A 331 9.34 9.07 -15.85
CA LEU A 331 9.65 10.00 -16.94
C LEU A 331 9.81 11.42 -16.43
N ALA A 332 10.90 12.06 -16.82
CA ALA A 332 11.08 13.51 -16.77
C ALA A 332 10.62 14.09 -18.12
N LEU A 333 9.73 15.07 -18.08
CA LEU A 333 9.02 15.57 -19.25
C LEU A 333 9.18 17.08 -19.42
N ASN A 334 9.20 17.53 -20.66
CA ASN A 334 9.12 18.94 -21.01
C ASN A 334 7.71 19.52 -20.79
N GLU A 335 6.68 18.74 -21.14
CA GLU A 335 5.26 19.07 -20.98
C GLU A 335 4.53 17.90 -20.31
N SER A 336 3.47 18.20 -19.54
CA SER A 336 2.60 17.15 -19.01
C SER A 336 1.91 16.39 -20.13
N PRO A 337 1.66 15.07 -20.00
CA PRO A 337 0.86 14.33 -20.95
C PRO A 337 -0.50 14.98 -21.15
N ARG A 338 -0.96 15.07 -22.39
CA ARG A 338 -2.26 15.63 -22.79
C ARG A 338 -3.04 14.63 -23.59
N PHE A 339 -4.17 14.20 -23.08
CA PHE A 339 -5.05 13.25 -23.75
C PHE A 339 -5.75 13.88 -24.95
N ALA A 340 -5.81 13.15 -26.06
CA ALA A 340 -6.65 13.54 -27.20
C ALA A 340 -8.14 13.66 -26.79
N ALA A 341 -8.59 12.84 -25.86
CA ALA A 341 -9.93 12.85 -25.26
C ALA A 341 -10.23 14.09 -24.40
N GLU A 342 -9.29 15.05 -24.23
CA GLU A 342 -9.57 16.33 -23.56
C GLU A 342 -10.68 17.15 -24.23
N THR A 343 -10.93 16.91 -25.51
CA THR A 343 -12.05 17.53 -26.23
C THR A 343 -13.40 17.02 -25.76
N PHE A 344 -13.45 15.78 -25.26
CA PHE A 344 -14.64 15.21 -24.63
C PHE A 344 -14.75 15.64 -23.17
N ASP A 345 -13.69 15.45 -22.38
CA ASP A 345 -13.62 15.90 -20.99
C ASP A 345 -12.20 16.38 -20.63
N PRO A 346 -11.98 17.71 -20.47
CA PRO A 346 -10.66 18.25 -20.16
C PRO A 346 -10.15 17.85 -18.77
N ASN A 347 -11.02 17.38 -17.87
CA ASN A 347 -10.65 16.98 -16.53
C ASN A 347 -9.86 15.66 -16.50
N VAL A 348 -9.88 14.88 -17.60
CA VAL A 348 -9.05 13.68 -17.73
C VAL A 348 -7.56 14.01 -17.53
N ASN A 349 -7.08 15.16 -17.99
CA ASN A 349 -5.70 15.61 -17.80
C ASN A 349 -5.36 15.95 -16.34
N ARG A 350 -6.36 16.17 -15.49
CA ARG A 350 -6.23 16.58 -14.08
C ARG A 350 -6.45 15.44 -13.10
N ALA A 351 -6.92 14.30 -13.55
CA ALA A 351 -7.14 13.14 -12.70
C ALA A 351 -5.80 12.64 -12.14
N MET A 352 -5.76 12.38 -10.83
CA MET A 352 -4.54 11.96 -10.14
C MET A 352 -4.02 10.62 -10.64
N LYS A 353 -4.94 9.74 -11.03
CA LYS A 353 -4.62 8.40 -11.56
C LYS A 353 -5.26 8.20 -12.91
N TRP A 354 -4.49 7.68 -13.83
CA TRP A 354 -4.94 7.27 -15.14
C TRP A 354 -4.87 5.75 -15.31
N SER A 355 -5.88 5.17 -15.99
CA SER A 355 -5.84 3.84 -16.55
C SER A 355 -5.62 3.96 -18.05
N ILE A 356 -4.57 3.36 -18.59
CA ILE A 356 -4.15 3.52 -19.98
C ILE A 356 -3.85 2.16 -20.59
N GLY A 357 -4.41 1.88 -21.77
CA GLY A 357 -4.03 0.74 -22.61
C GLY A 357 -5.13 -0.30 -22.81
N ALA A 358 -5.86 -0.69 -21.78
CA ALA A 358 -7.02 -1.57 -21.92
C ALA A 358 -8.24 -0.79 -22.42
N GLU A 359 -9.02 -1.37 -23.31
CA GLU A 359 -10.27 -0.80 -23.83
C GLU A 359 -11.51 -1.57 -23.36
N THR A 360 -11.32 -2.83 -22.98
CA THR A 360 -12.38 -3.73 -22.50
C THR A 360 -11.99 -4.42 -21.20
N MET A 361 -12.98 -5.00 -20.50
CA MET A 361 -12.71 -5.87 -19.35
C MET A 361 -11.89 -7.09 -19.76
N GLU A 362 -12.18 -7.65 -20.91
CA GLU A 362 -11.48 -8.82 -21.47
C GLU A 362 -10.01 -8.52 -21.71
N ASP A 363 -9.65 -7.30 -22.15
CA ASP A 363 -8.27 -6.84 -22.29
C ASP A 363 -7.54 -6.86 -20.96
N LEU A 364 -8.15 -6.27 -19.92
CA LEU A 364 -7.58 -6.23 -18.57
C LEU A 364 -7.43 -7.64 -17.99
N PHE A 365 -8.44 -8.48 -18.20
CA PHE A 365 -8.42 -9.86 -17.75
C PHE A 365 -7.34 -10.70 -18.46
N ALA A 366 -7.21 -10.57 -19.79
CA ALA A 366 -6.18 -11.26 -20.56
C ALA A 366 -4.77 -10.87 -20.12
N ALA A 367 -4.53 -9.58 -19.86
CA ALA A 367 -3.26 -9.10 -19.32
C ALA A 367 -2.94 -9.73 -17.95
N HIS A 368 -3.93 -9.85 -17.05
CA HIS A 368 -3.76 -10.53 -15.77
C HIS A 368 -3.50 -12.03 -15.92
N GLN A 369 -4.15 -12.72 -16.86
CA GLN A 369 -3.88 -14.13 -17.15
C GLN A 369 -2.45 -14.36 -17.64
N ASP A 370 -1.91 -13.47 -18.49
CA ASP A 370 -0.51 -13.55 -18.91
C ASP A 370 0.43 -13.46 -17.71
N VAL A 371 0.18 -12.50 -16.80
CA VAL A 371 0.98 -12.33 -15.57
C VAL A 371 0.92 -13.58 -14.69
N GLN A 372 -0.28 -14.13 -14.45
CA GLN A 372 -0.44 -15.35 -13.64
C GLN A 372 0.28 -16.56 -14.25
N ALA A 373 0.35 -16.62 -15.57
CA ALA A 373 1.06 -17.68 -16.29
C ALA A 373 2.58 -17.45 -16.42
N GLY A 374 3.13 -16.38 -15.80
CA GLY A 374 4.56 -16.05 -15.88
C GLY A 374 4.98 -15.41 -17.20
N ARG A 375 4.04 -15.06 -18.08
CA ARG A 375 4.33 -14.47 -19.37
C ARG A 375 4.39 -12.94 -19.31
N VAL A 376 5.23 -12.32 -20.14
CA VAL A 376 5.16 -10.88 -20.39
C VAL A 376 3.81 -10.57 -21.05
N PRO A 377 2.98 -9.67 -20.49
CA PRO A 377 1.69 -9.33 -21.06
C PRO A 377 1.81 -8.82 -22.50
N LYS A 378 0.98 -9.35 -23.38
CA LYS A 378 0.90 -8.90 -24.77
C LYS A 378 0.32 -7.49 -24.86
N LEU A 379 -0.73 -7.25 -24.08
CA LEU A 379 -1.32 -5.93 -23.93
C LEU A 379 -0.52 -5.10 -22.93
N VAL A 380 -0.15 -3.90 -23.32
CA VAL A 380 0.42 -2.91 -22.42
C VAL A 380 -0.73 -2.14 -21.77
N GLN A 381 -0.93 -2.36 -20.47
CA GLN A 381 -1.94 -1.68 -19.65
C GLN A 381 -1.30 -1.24 -18.33
N PHE A 382 -1.34 0.05 -18.03
CA PHE A 382 -0.65 0.60 -16.87
C PHE A 382 -1.44 1.71 -16.17
N GLY A 383 -1.15 1.88 -14.89
CA GLY A 383 -1.54 3.06 -14.14
C GLY A 383 -0.51 4.17 -14.27
N SER A 384 -0.96 5.41 -14.37
CA SER A 384 -0.11 6.60 -14.47
C SER A 384 -0.75 7.79 -13.74
N GLY A 385 -0.17 8.98 -13.83
CA GLY A 385 -0.74 10.21 -13.29
C GLY A 385 0.17 11.44 -13.44
N PRO A 386 -0.42 12.65 -13.45
CA PRO A 386 0.29 13.91 -13.68
C PRO A 386 0.83 14.48 -12.37
N LEU A 387 1.76 13.80 -11.71
CA LEU A 387 2.17 14.12 -10.33
C LEU A 387 2.57 15.58 -10.15
N SER A 388 3.37 16.14 -11.07
CA SER A 388 3.85 17.52 -10.98
C SER A 388 2.79 18.59 -11.32
N LEU A 389 1.65 18.22 -11.92
CA LEU A 389 0.51 19.14 -12.04
C LEU A 389 -0.20 19.31 -10.69
N LEU A 390 -0.22 18.26 -9.88
CA LEU A 390 -0.81 18.28 -8.54
C LEU A 390 0.18 18.84 -7.51
N ASP A 391 1.45 18.46 -7.65
CA ASP A 391 2.55 18.90 -6.78
C ASP A 391 3.71 19.47 -7.62
N PRO A 392 3.70 20.77 -7.91
CA PRO A 392 4.76 21.40 -8.72
C PRO A 392 6.17 21.30 -8.12
N THR A 393 6.30 20.93 -6.84
CA THR A 393 7.62 20.75 -6.21
C THR A 393 8.36 19.51 -6.69
N GLN A 394 7.70 18.60 -7.42
CA GLN A 394 8.31 17.37 -7.93
C GLN A 394 9.03 17.53 -9.29
N ALA A 395 9.03 18.72 -9.88
CA ALA A 395 9.78 19.02 -11.12
C ALA A 395 10.27 20.46 -11.14
N PRO A 396 11.28 20.80 -11.96
CA PRO A 396 11.67 22.19 -12.19
C PRO A 396 10.51 23.01 -12.79
N PRO A 397 10.47 24.33 -12.58
CA PRO A 397 9.42 25.19 -13.13
C PRO A 397 9.19 24.97 -14.63
N GLY A 398 7.93 24.72 -15.02
CA GLY A 398 7.55 24.47 -16.40
C GLY A 398 7.95 23.10 -16.95
N LYS A 399 8.42 22.19 -16.09
CA LYS A 399 8.71 20.79 -16.39
C LYS A 399 7.80 19.87 -15.60
N HIS A 400 7.77 18.58 -15.99
CA HIS A 400 6.82 17.63 -15.44
C HIS A 400 7.45 16.27 -15.15
N THR A 401 6.84 15.56 -14.21
CA THR A 401 7.11 14.14 -13.96
C THR A 401 5.84 13.34 -14.12
N THR A 402 6.00 12.12 -14.63
CA THR A 402 4.95 11.09 -14.58
C THR A 402 5.58 9.73 -14.33
N TYR A 403 4.75 8.77 -14.05
CA TYR A 403 5.13 7.37 -13.86
C TYR A 403 4.20 6.47 -14.67
N CYS A 404 4.66 5.27 -14.99
CA CYS A 404 3.85 4.21 -15.55
C CYS A 404 4.09 2.95 -14.74
N TRP A 405 3.06 2.41 -14.12
CA TRP A 405 3.11 1.17 -13.37
C TRP A 405 2.35 0.08 -14.09
N HIS A 406 3.09 -0.86 -14.65
CA HIS A 406 2.56 -2.04 -15.31
C HIS A 406 2.74 -3.27 -14.43
N VAL A 407 1.70 -4.07 -14.26
CA VAL A 407 1.79 -5.34 -13.53
C VAL A 407 2.58 -6.34 -14.38
N MET A 408 3.59 -6.97 -13.78
CA MET A 408 4.53 -7.87 -14.45
C MET A 408 4.78 -9.10 -13.59
N PRO A 409 4.97 -10.32 -14.13
CA PRO A 409 5.43 -11.46 -13.36
C PRO A 409 6.74 -11.16 -12.62
N LEU A 410 6.95 -11.76 -11.46
CA LEU A 410 8.21 -11.62 -10.73
C LEU A 410 9.41 -12.06 -11.55
N ASN A 411 9.25 -13.16 -12.28
CA ASN A 411 10.27 -13.73 -13.17
C ASN A 411 9.63 -13.98 -14.54
N PRO A 412 9.53 -12.95 -15.41
CA PRO A 412 8.88 -13.12 -16.72
C PRO A 412 9.68 -14.04 -17.62
N GLU A 413 8.97 -14.81 -18.45
CA GLU A 413 9.59 -15.59 -19.52
C GLU A 413 10.15 -14.64 -20.60
N LEU A 414 11.47 -14.61 -20.76
CA LEU A 414 12.17 -13.70 -21.67
C LEU A 414 12.58 -14.33 -23.01
N ASN A 415 12.31 -15.63 -23.22
CA ASN A 415 12.60 -16.35 -24.48
C ASN A 415 14.04 -16.17 -25.01
N GLY A 416 15.01 -16.16 -24.07
CA GLY A 416 16.44 -15.99 -24.40
C GLY A 416 16.92 -14.52 -24.48
N GLN A 417 16.04 -13.55 -24.35
CA GLN A 417 16.41 -12.13 -24.29
C GLN A 417 17.10 -11.82 -22.95
N SER A 418 18.10 -10.91 -22.96
CA SER A 418 18.66 -10.40 -21.72
C SER A 418 17.65 -9.52 -20.97
N TYR A 419 17.76 -9.49 -19.64
CA TYR A 419 16.85 -8.68 -18.84
C TYR A 419 16.96 -7.18 -19.13
N GLU A 420 18.16 -6.69 -19.38
CA GLU A 420 18.38 -5.27 -19.70
C GLU A 420 17.76 -4.90 -21.06
N SER A 421 17.91 -5.77 -22.09
CA SER A 421 17.26 -5.56 -23.39
C SER A 421 15.72 -5.59 -23.24
N PHE A 422 15.20 -6.52 -22.45
CA PHE A 422 13.77 -6.58 -22.13
C PHE A 422 13.26 -5.29 -21.49
N LYS A 423 13.98 -4.75 -20.51
CA LYS A 423 13.58 -3.50 -19.82
C LYS A 423 13.44 -2.33 -20.80
N GLU A 424 14.42 -2.16 -21.69
CA GLU A 424 14.40 -1.06 -22.65
C GLU A 424 13.27 -1.23 -23.68
N GLU A 425 13.10 -2.43 -24.24
CA GLU A 425 12.04 -2.73 -25.20
C GLU A 425 10.64 -2.55 -24.57
N PHE A 426 10.46 -3.04 -23.33
CA PHE A 426 9.16 -2.91 -22.69
C PHE A 426 8.86 -1.46 -22.31
N ALA A 427 9.87 -0.68 -21.92
CA ALA A 427 9.73 0.76 -21.70
C ALA A 427 9.31 1.49 -22.98
N ASP A 428 9.87 1.13 -24.15
CA ASP A 428 9.46 1.67 -25.44
C ASP A 428 8.00 1.33 -25.76
N ARG A 429 7.57 0.09 -25.54
CA ARG A 429 6.16 -0.33 -25.70
C ARG A 429 5.20 0.48 -24.79
N ILE A 430 5.60 0.80 -23.57
CA ILE A 430 4.81 1.67 -22.66
C ILE A 430 4.70 3.08 -23.25
N VAL A 431 5.80 3.67 -23.73
CA VAL A 431 5.79 5.00 -24.34
C VAL A 431 4.92 5.03 -25.61
N GLU A 432 5.03 4.03 -26.47
CA GLU A 432 4.19 3.87 -27.67
C GLU A 432 2.71 3.75 -27.30
N CYS A 433 2.39 2.95 -26.27
CA CYS A 433 1.03 2.86 -25.77
C CYS A 433 0.53 4.23 -25.25
N PHE A 434 1.35 4.93 -24.49
CA PHE A 434 1.01 6.25 -23.95
C PHE A 434 0.74 7.26 -25.08
N ALA A 435 1.58 7.26 -26.13
CA ALA A 435 1.45 8.16 -27.27
C ALA A 435 0.15 7.98 -28.06
N ARG A 436 -0.46 6.79 -28.02
CA ARG A 436 -1.77 6.55 -28.67
C ARG A 436 -2.89 7.36 -28.02
N TYR A 437 -2.81 7.60 -26.71
CA TYR A 437 -3.82 8.36 -25.96
C TYR A 437 -3.40 9.82 -25.77
N CYS A 438 -2.09 10.08 -25.64
CA CYS A 438 -1.51 11.40 -25.40
C CYS A 438 -0.53 11.75 -26.53
N PRO A 439 -0.97 12.41 -27.62
CA PRO A 439 -0.15 12.66 -28.81
C PRO A 439 1.13 13.46 -28.57
N ASN A 440 1.22 14.20 -27.46
CA ASN A 440 2.44 14.92 -27.10
C ASN A 440 3.50 14.04 -26.39
N MET A 441 3.22 12.75 -26.15
CA MET A 441 4.20 11.80 -25.61
C MET A 441 5.15 11.33 -26.71
N THR A 442 6.02 12.21 -27.13
CA THR A 442 7.03 12.01 -28.18
C THR A 442 8.44 12.00 -27.57
N ALA A 443 9.43 11.53 -28.35
CA ALA A 443 10.84 11.58 -27.96
C ALA A 443 11.33 13.01 -27.61
N LYS A 444 10.74 14.06 -28.19
CA LYS A 444 11.08 15.46 -27.87
C LYS A 444 10.53 15.89 -26.51
N ASN A 445 9.44 15.28 -26.05
CA ASN A 445 8.84 15.58 -24.75
C ASN A 445 9.56 14.86 -23.61
N ILE A 446 10.13 13.69 -23.85
CA ILE A 446 10.81 12.88 -22.84
C ILE A 446 12.25 13.35 -22.67
N LEU A 447 12.53 14.02 -21.55
CA LEU A 447 13.87 14.53 -21.22
C LEU A 447 14.77 13.47 -20.60
N GLY A 448 14.19 12.51 -19.87
CA GLY A 448 14.88 11.40 -19.24
C GLY A 448 13.91 10.32 -18.80
N ARG A 449 14.39 9.08 -18.75
CA ARG A 449 13.62 7.92 -18.28
C ARG A 449 14.41 7.06 -17.30
N TYR A 450 13.72 6.37 -16.43
CA TYR A 450 14.28 5.41 -15.50
C TYR A 450 13.32 4.26 -15.29
N THR A 451 13.80 3.03 -15.46
CA THR A 451 13.03 1.80 -15.21
C THR A 451 13.36 1.23 -13.84
N TYR A 452 12.33 0.83 -13.11
CA TYR A 452 12.46 0.24 -11.77
C TYR A 452 11.51 -0.96 -11.67
N THR A 453 12.06 -2.15 -11.53
CA THR A 453 11.32 -3.42 -11.66
C THR A 453 11.41 -4.29 -10.42
N GLY A 454 10.76 -5.44 -10.43
CA GLY A 454 10.80 -6.40 -9.33
C GLY A 454 12.21 -6.81 -8.91
N ARG A 455 13.19 -6.80 -9.83
CA ARG A 455 14.59 -7.11 -9.50
C ARG A 455 15.25 -6.01 -8.67
N GLU A 456 15.05 -4.74 -9.06
CA GLU A 456 15.54 -3.61 -8.29
C GLU A 456 14.83 -3.51 -6.94
N TYR A 457 13.53 -3.82 -6.86
CA TYR A 457 12.81 -3.90 -5.58
C TYR A 457 13.51 -4.86 -4.62
N VAL A 458 13.82 -6.07 -5.05
CA VAL A 458 14.50 -7.08 -4.20
C VAL A 458 15.89 -6.62 -3.78
N GLN A 459 16.65 -6.01 -4.67
CA GLN A 459 18.02 -5.55 -4.37
C GLN A 459 18.05 -4.44 -3.33
N GLU A 460 17.15 -3.45 -3.46
CA GLU A 460 17.09 -2.31 -2.55
C GLU A 460 16.30 -2.62 -1.27
N MET A 461 15.27 -3.44 -1.38
CA MET A 461 14.31 -3.71 -0.31
C MET A 461 14.19 -5.22 -0.09
N ILE A 462 15.14 -5.83 0.62
CA ILE A 462 15.11 -7.28 0.91
C ILE A 462 13.79 -7.75 1.54
N ASN A 463 13.04 -6.81 2.14
CA ASN A 463 11.75 -7.05 2.74
C ASN A 463 10.63 -7.27 1.70
N MET A 464 10.83 -6.79 0.46
CA MET A 464 9.94 -7.06 -0.68
C MET A 464 10.38 -8.36 -1.38
N ARG A 465 10.22 -9.48 -0.67
CA ARG A 465 10.64 -10.81 -1.13
C ARG A 465 10.03 -11.11 -2.51
N GLY A 466 10.90 -11.47 -3.47
CA GLY A 466 10.47 -11.71 -4.85
C GLY A 466 9.91 -10.48 -5.58
N GLY A 467 10.10 -9.27 -5.06
CA GLY A 467 9.53 -8.04 -5.61
C GLY A 467 8.05 -7.83 -5.24
N ASP A 468 7.51 -8.61 -4.31
CA ASP A 468 6.14 -8.45 -3.81
C ASP A 468 6.00 -7.12 -3.05
N ILE A 469 5.29 -6.17 -3.65
CA ILE A 469 5.07 -4.83 -3.10
C ILE A 469 4.11 -4.81 -1.91
N PHE A 470 3.34 -5.89 -1.70
CA PHE A 470 2.43 -6.04 -0.57
C PHE A 470 3.03 -6.84 0.59
N MET A 471 4.17 -7.51 0.36
CA MET A 471 4.86 -8.34 1.36
C MET A 471 3.96 -9.44 1.94
N GLY A 472 3.14 -10.04 1.08
CA GLY A 472 2.19 -11.12 1.34
C GLY A 472 0.93 -11.01 0.49
N ALA A 473 0.50 -12.13 -0.11
CA ALA A 473 -0.69 -12.17 -0.92
C ALA A 473 -1.96 -11.91 -0.10
N PHE A 474 -2.90 -11.16 -0.67
CA PHE A 474 -4.20 -10.88 -0.03
C PHE A 474 -5.18 -12.04 -0.25
N ASN A 475 -4.91 -13.20 0.30
CA ASN A 475 -5.83 -14.35 0.27
C ASN A 475 -6.49 -14.57 1.64
N ALA A 476 -7.60 -15.31 1.64
CA ALA A 476 -8.42 -15.55 2.84
C ALA A 476 -7.66 -16.27 3.97
N GLU A 477 -6.61 -17.02 3.63
CA GLU A 477 -5.87 -17.87 4.55
C GLU A 477 -4.82 -17.12 5.36
N GLN A 478 -4.50 -15.89 4.96
CA GLN A 478 -3.46 -15.09 5.60
C GLN A 478 -3.79 -13.61 5.82
N VAL A 479 -5.05 -13.19 5.62
CA VAL A 479 -5.50 -11.82 5.89
C VAL A 479 -6.48 -11.77 7.07
N MET A 480 -6.78 -10.59 7.56
CA MET A 480 -7.68 -10.35 8.68
C MET A 480 -7.31 -11.23 9.89
N TYR A 481 -8.24 -11.98 10.47
CA TYR A 481 -8.00 -12.87 11.59
C TYR A 481 -6.92 -13.93 11.31
N ASN A 482 -6.80 -14.38 10.06
CA ASN A 482 -5.82 -15.38 9.66
C ASN A 482 -4.42 -14.81 9.39
N HIS A 483 -4.22 -13.49 9.54
CA HIS A 483 -2.92 -12.86 9.34
C HIS A 483 -1.81 -13.50 10.18
N PHE A 484 -0.55 -13.21 9.88
CA PHE A 484 0.57 -13.90 10.51
C PHE A 484 0.65 -13.73 12.03
N GLY A 485 0.10 -12.63 12.57
CA GLY A 485 0.06 -12.32 13.98
C GLY A 485 1.09 -11.26 14.38
N TYR A 486 0.87 -10.65 15.54
CA TYR A 486 1.76 -9.65 16.11
C TYR A 486 2.68 -10.22 17.18
N ARG A 487 2.18 -11.20 17.98
CA ARG A 487 2.99 -11.93 18.96
C ARG A 487 3.61 -13.15 18.30
N SER A 488 4.88 -13.40 18.58
CA SER A 488 5.56 -14.61 18.14
C SER A 488 5.55 -15.71 19.22
N PRO A 489 5.90 -16.96 18.86
CA PRO A 489 6.12 -18.02 19.84
C PRO A 489 7.29 -17.75 20.79
N VAL A 490 8.24 -16.90 20.41
CA VAL A 490 9.35 -16.46 21.24
C VAL A 490 8.86 -15.33 22.13
N ALA A 491 8.93 -15.48 23.44
CA ALA A 491 8.49 -14.46 24.37
C ALA A 491 9.24 -13.14 24.14
N ASN A 492 8.56 -12.00 24.28
CA ASN A 492 9.09 -10.65 24.05
C ASN A 492 9.52 -10.35 22.61
N LEU A 493 9.19 -11.20 21.64
CA LEU A 493 9.40 -10.94 20.23
C LEU A 493 8.07 -10.65 19.53
N TYR A 494 8.01 -9.50 18.86
CA TYR A 494 6.81 -9.04 18.15
C TYR A 494 7.08 -8.88 16.65
N SER A 495 6.06 -9.17 15.83
CA SER A 495 6.01 -8.86 14.41
C SER A 495 5.16 -7.61 14.21
N ALA A 496 5.69 -6.60 13.53
CA ALA A 496 5.01 -5.32 13.32
C ALA A 496 5.10 -4.85 11.86
N GLY A 497 5.38 -5.77 10.94
CA GLY A 497 5.54 -5.51 9.50
C GLY A 497 4.27 -5.75 8.69
N SER A 498 4.38 -5.53 7.39
CA SER A 498 3.27 -5.61 6.42
C SER A 498 2.69 -7.02 6.22
N ALA A 499 3.37 -8.09 6.67
CA ALA A 499 2.79 -9.43 6.70
C ALA A 499 1.67 -9.60 7.74
N GLY A 500 1.60 -8.67 8.71
CA GLY A 500 0.48 -8.57 9.66
C GLY A 500 -0.72 -7.83 9.06
N HIS A 501 -1.84 -7.84 9.78
CA HIS A 501 -3.00 -7.01 9.42
C HIS A 501 -2.65 -5.49 9.54
N PRO A 502 -3.09 -4.61 8.65
CA PRO A 502 -4.00 -4.82 7.52
C PRO A 502 -3.31 -5.19 6.20
N GLY A 503 -2.08 -5.64 6.23
CA GLY A 503 -1.31 -5.98 5.06
C GLY A 503 -0.41 -4.85 4.55
N GLY A 504 0.16 -5.03 3.37
CA GLY A 504 1.03 -4.07 2.70
C GLY A 504 0.36 -2.75 2.33
N ALA A 505 1.01 -1.98 1.46
CA ALA A 505 0.76 -0.56 1.22
C ALA A 505 1.18 0.35 2.40
N ILE A 506 1.04 1.67 2.23
CA ILE A 506 1.38 2.63 3.30
C ILE A 506 0.16 2.82 4.21
N SER A 507 -0.17 1.77 4.98
CA SER A 507 -1.31 1.81 5.91
C SER A 507 -0.93 2.31 7.30
N GLY A 508 0.28 1.97 7.75
CA GLY A 508 0.73 2.21 9.13
C GLY A 508 0.05 1.32 10.18
N GLY A 509 -0.97 0.54 9.78
CA GLY A 509 -1.82 -0.21 10.70
C GLY A 509 -1.06 -1.21 11.55
N ALA A 510 -0.16 -2.02 10.96
CA ALA A 510 0.60 -3.01 11.72
C ALA A 510 1.48 -2.36 12.80
N GLY A 511 2.13 -1.23 12.52
CA GLY A 511 2.89 -0.48 13.51
C GLY A 511 2.02 0.07 14.65
N TYR A 512 0.85 0.65 14.29
CA TYR A 512 -0.12 1.20 15.24
C TYR A 512 -0.72 0.12 16.16
N ILE A 513 -1.21 -0.99 15.59
CA ILE A 513 -1.81 -2.09 16.34
C ILE A 513 -0.77 -2.75 17.26
N SER A 514 0.46 -3.00 16.73
CA SER A 514 1.55 -3.57 17.53
C SER A 514 1.92 -2.68 18.72
N ALA A 515 1.87 -1.35 18.56
CA ALA A 515 2.12 -0.43 19.68
C ALA A 515 1.11 -0.64 20.82
N GLY A 516 -0.17 -0.79 20.48
CA GLY A 516 -1.23 -1.08 21.47
C GLY A 516 -1.06 -2.44 22.16
N ILE A 517 -0.66 -3.46 21.38
CA ILE A 517 -0.40 -4.81 21.88
C ILE A 517 0.79 -4.83 22.85
N ILE A 518 1.92 -4.24 22.44
CA ILE A 518 3.13 -4.18 23.26
C ILE A 518 2.87 -3.38 24.54
N ALA A 519 2.20 -2.24 24.44
CA ALA A 519 1.84 -1.44 25.63
C ALA A 519 0.99 -2.25 26.62
N ARG A 520 -0.01 -2.99 26.14
CA ARG A 520 -0.85 -3.87 26.98
C ARG A 520 -0.05 -4.99 27.63
N ASP A 521 0.81 -5.67 26.87
CA ASP A 521 1.62 -6.79 27.35
C ASP A 521 2.67 -6.36 28.39
N LEU A 522 3.16 -5.11 28.28
CA LEU A 522 4.09 -4.50 29.24
C LEU A 522 3.37 -3.82 30.42
N GLY A 523 2.04 -3.82 30.46
CA GLY A 523 1.26 -3.15 31.52
C GLY A 523 1.38 -1.63 31.50
N LEU A 524 1.71 -1.02 30.36
CA LEU A 524 1.79 0.42 30.21
C LEU A 524 0.39 1.03 30.10
N LYS A 525 0.22 2.23 30.61
CA LYS A 525 -0.99 3.03 30.33
C LYS A 525 -0.76 3.82 29.03
N PRO A 526 -1.44 3.48 27.93
CA PRO A 526 -1.27 4.20 26.67
C PRO A 526 -1.67 5.68 26.83
N TRP A 527 -0.94 6.58 26.19
CA TRP A 527 -1.30 8.01 26.07
C TRP A 527 -2.34 8.25 24.94
N TRP A 528 -2.63 7.19 24.14
CA TRP A 528 -3.64 7.17 23.07
C TRP A 528 -4.71 6.13 23.39
N THR A 529 -5.82 6.17 22.65
CA THR A 529 -6.86 5.14 22.74
C THR A 529 -6.73 4.18 21.56
N PRO A 530 -6.20 2.95 21.76
CA PRO A 530 -6.18 1.93 20.72
C PRO A 530 -7.59 1.66 20.18
N TRP A 531 -7.71 1.54 18.86
CA TRP A 531 -9.00 1.20 18.27
C TRP A 531 -9.37 -0.25 18.59
N ASP A 532 -10.67 -0.49 18.73
CA ASP A 532 -11.27 -1.78 19.06
C ASP A 532 -12.32 -2.12 18.02
N ALA A 533 -12.08 -3.18 17.23
CA ALA A 533 -12.98 -3.61 16.17
C ALA A 533 -14.33 -4.06 16.71
N ARG A 534 -14.34 -4.81 17.84
CA ARG A 534 -15.57 -5.29 18.47
C ARG A 534 -16.46 -4.13 18.91
N ALA A 535 -15.89 -3.23 19.72
CA ALA A 535 -16.61 -2.05 20.23
C ALA A 535 -17.14 -1.15 19.09
N SER A 536 -16.45 -1.10 17.95
CA SER A 536 -16.89 -0.35 16.77
C SER A 536 -18.04 -1.06 16.07
N LEU A 537 -17.92 -2.36 15.77
CA LEU A 537 -18.96 -3.13 15.09
C LEU A 537 -20.24 -3.32 15.92
N GLU A 538 -20.14 -3.36 17.25
CA GLU A 538 -21.31 -3.40 18.14
C GLU A 538 -22.19 -2.15 18.04
N LYS A 539 -21.66 -1.01 17.58
CA LYS A 539 -22.39 0.24 17.39
C LYS A 539 -23.22 0.28 16.11
N LEU A 540 -22.96 -0.58 15.12
CA LEU A 540 -23.62 -0.57 13.80
C LEU A 540 -25.15 -0.51 13.88
N PRO A 541 -25.86 -1.32 14.71
CA PRO A 541 -27.32 -1.24 14.78
C PRO A 541 -27.84 0.09 15.33
N ALA A 542 -27.06 0.79 16.16
CA ALA A 542 -27.44 2.11 16.66
C ALA A 542 -27.25 3.20 15.60
N LEU A 543 -26.15 3.10 14.83
CA LEU A 543 -25.86 4.00 13.71
C LEU A 543 -26.91 3.88 12.60
N GLU A 544 -27.34 2.65 12.26
CA GLU A 544 -28.40 2.40 11.27
C GLU A 544 -29.72 3.04 11.67
N ARG A 545 -30.11 2.97 12.96
CA ARG A 545 -31.34 3.60 13.49
C ARG A 545 -31.26 5.12 13.57
N GLY A 546 -30.08 5.69 13.81
CA GLY A 546 -29.88 7.14 13.87
C GLY A 546 -29.79 7.83 12.52
N ALA A 547 -29.68 7.06 11.45
CA ALA A 547 -29.68 7.54 10.07
C ALA A 547 -31.06 7.53 9.40
N ALA A 548 -32.10 6.98 10.08
CA ALA A 548 -33.50 7.00 9.67
C ALA A 548 -34.24 8.18 10.31
#